data_8333a1c7bc6f5d6e832c39ad5ba9e56e
#
_entry.id   8333a1c7bc6f5d6e832c39ad5ba9e56e
#
_cell.length_a   1.000
_cell.length_b   1.000
_cell.length_c   1.000
_cell.angle_alpha   90.00
_cell.angle_beta   90.00
_cell.angle_gamma   90.00
#
_symmetry.space_group_name_H-M   'P 1'
#
loop_
_entity.id
_entity.type
_entity.pdbx_description
1 polymer ?
#
loop_
_entity_poly.entity_id
_entity_poly.type
_entity_poly.pdbx_seq_one_letter_code
_entity_poly.pdbx_strand_id
1 'polypeptide(L)'
;MNHRRLILGTTLFALTGGLTGCTMDIGSEENFETWNRKNNPAYVDADFEYNVDRLPMSGKAAQDPIPADYWATYRDSINQRWDGTDSLSPAEKFQQAFGLEGLPDVISSNYGIDKYSNRKECFADLDCDDLEDGSTCARRDQADEMGTCIPTWWGLCHGWAPYAISEPAAVETVEYNGVTFYPGDIEALFTLVYTKGLPVKFISERCNEKSPDPEEDGRIPQDECRDMNPGSLHIVATNMLGLREVGFVEDRTYDLQVWNQPVSAYRITNAEDGKLIEVSKDEAVALLGLEEGSDYTYNTEASRFFHIKLELDYITEAGPAHYSHVGDSSYTRTDHYEYLLEAREDGEIFGGEYIGASRTFHPDFVWWPTDKPNGRVADGMITFDQVKMLNEMAQPSEPDPTDPTE
;
A
#
# COMPACT_ATOMS: atom_id res chain seq x y z
N MET A 1 48.06 54.92 -1.76
CA MET A 1 47.50 55.64 -0.61
C MET A 1 46.97 54.63 0.37
N ASN A 2 47.45 54.74 1.59
CA ASN A 2 47.30 53.78 2.70
C ASN A 2 45.84 53.67 3.17
N HIS A 3 45.42 52.42 3.46
CA HIS A 3 44.38 52.23 4.48
C HIS A 3 44.70 51.04 5.39
N ARG A 4 44.77 51.33 6.66
CA ARG A 4 45.11 50.53 7.81
C ARG A 4 44.05 49.46 8.10
N ARG A 5 44.51 48.28 8.43
CA ARG A 5 43.71 47.20 9.06
C ARG A 5 43.45 47.53 10.53
N LEU A 6 42.18 47.39 10.95
CA LEU A 6 41.80 47.35 12.34
C LEU A 6 41.44 45.90 12.69
N ILE A 7 42.18 45.32 13.65
CA ILE A 7 41.91 43.98 14.20
C ILE A 7 41.06 44.21 15.46
N LEU A 8 39.83 43.67 15.47
CA LEU A 8 39.04 43.53 16.68
C LEU A 8 39.04 42.04 17.08
N GLY A 9 39.66 41.78 18.21
CA GLY A 9 39.59 40.47 18.86
C GLY A 9 38.23 40.28 19.54
N THR A 10 37.60 39.11 19.28
CA THR A 10 36.43 38.70 20.02
C THR A 10 36.76 37.38 20.72
N THR A 11 36.68 37.42 22.02
CA THR A 11 36.91 36.33 22.97
C THR A 11 35.83 35.26 22.83
N LEU A 12 36.25 34.05 22.55
CA LEU A 12 35.34 32.88 22.42
C LEU A 12 35.11 32.30 23.83
N PHE A 13 33.89 32.43 24.37
CA PHE A 13 33.43 31.67 25.51
C PHE A 13 32.97 30.28 25.03
N ALA A 14 33.71 29.24 25.39
CA ALA A 14 33.30 27.87 25.23
C ALA A 14 32.30 27.49 26.30
N LEU A 15 31.00 27.41 25.96
CA LEU A 15 30.02 26.69 26.76
C LEU A 15 30.06 25.20 26.30
N THR A 16 30.64 24.38 27.13
CA THR A 16 30.53 22.91 27.07
C THR A 16 29.16 22.52 27.65
N GLY A 17 28.11 22.57 26.87
CA GLY A 17 26.86 21.91 27.16
C GLY A 17 26.95 20.47 26.62
N GLY A 18 27.05 19.49 27.50
CA GLY A 18 26.97 18.08 27.12
C GLY A 18 25.59 17.75 26.56
N LEU A 19 25.50 17.64 25.27
CA LEU A 19 24.43 16.92 24.58
C LEU A 19 24.84 15.45 24.67
N THR A 20 24.21 14.70 25.57
CA THR A 20 24.09 13.25 25.44
C THR A 20 23.20 13.04 24.25
N GLY A 21 23.80 13.05 23.06
CA GLY A 21 23.17 12.52 21.87
C GLY A 21 22.97 11.03 22.08
N CYS A 22 21.74 10.55 22.11
CA CYS A 22 21.46 9.19 21.75
C CYS A 22 22.05 9.00 20.34
N THR A 23 23.20 8.36 20.24
CA THR A 23 23.66 7.77 19.00
C THR A 23 22.71 6.63 18.72
N MET A 24 21.69 6.88 17.90
CA MET A 24 20.93 5.79 17.32
C MET A 24 21.92 4.97 16.49
N ASP A 25 22.06 3.71 16.86
CA ASP A 25 22.88 2.77 16.16
C ASP A 25 22.35 2.66 14.73
N ILE A 26 23.16 3.06 13.77
CA ILE A 26 22.96 2.75 12.36
C ILE A 26 23.30 1.28 12.29
N GLY A 27 22.31 0.42 12.05
CA GLY A 27 22.49 -1.02 11.90
C GLY A 27 23.76 -1.33 11.13
N SER A 28 24.48 -2.34 11.55
CA SER A 28 25.76 -2.71 10.92
C SER A 28 25.52 -3.00 9.43
N GLU A 29 26.46 -2.64 8.56
CA GLU A 29 26.47 -2.95 7.12
C GLU A 29 26.40 -4.48 6.81
N GLU A 30 26.31 -5.31 7.86
CA GLU A 30 26.30 -6.76 7.82
C GLU A 30 24.88 -7.39 7.90
N ASN A 31 23.84 -6.59 8.15
CA ASN A 31 22.46 -7.11 8.15
C ASN A 31 22.03 -7.45 6.72
N PHE A 32 21.46 -8.64 6.54
CA PHE A 32 20.93 -9.07 5.25
C PHE A 32 19.71 -8.24 4.88
N GLU A 33 18.75 -8.14 5.80
CA GLU A 33 17.57 -7.29 5.66
C GLU A 33 17.77 -5.97 6.43
N THR A 34 17.48 -4.85 5.77
CA THR A 34 17.77 -3.53 6.32
C THR A 34 16.85 -3.16 7.48
N TRP A 35 17.44 -2.81 8.64
CA TRP A 35 16.72 -2.22 9.77
C TRP A 35 17.22 -0.80 10.01
N ASN A 36 16.71 0.13 9.25
CA ASN A 36 17.11 1.53 9.31
C ASN A 36 15.89 2.44 9.56
N ARG A 37 16.07 3.74 9.45
CA ARG A 37 15.01 4.72 9.68
C ARG A 37 13.77 4.52 8.78
N LYS A 38 13.93 3.94 7.58
CA LYS A 38 12.83 3.73 6.63
C LYS A 38 12.07 2.45 6.92
N ASN A 39 12.77 1.45 7.46
CA ASN A 39 12.22 0.12 7.76
C ASN A 39 11.81 -0.07 9.21
N ASN A 40 12.29 0.74 10.16
CA ASN A 40 11.93 0.59 11.56
C ASN A 40 10.61 1.30 11.85
N PRO A 41 9.52 0.59 12.22
CA PRO A 41 8.21 1.17 12.49
C PRO A 41 8.20 2.22 13.62
N ALA A 42 9.15 2.19 14.54
CA ALA A 42 9.25 3.15 15.64
C ALA A 42 9.42 4.61 15.20
N TYR A 43 9.95 4.84 13.99
CA TYR A 43 10.03 6.18 13.41
C TYR A 43 8.71 6.65 12.79
N VAL A 44 7.76 5.72 12.60
CA VAL A 44 6.48 5.97 11.92
C VAL A 44 5.33 5.97 12.92
N ASP A 45 5.31 5.01 13.85
CA ASP A 45 4.27 4.88 14.88
C ASP A 45 4.86 4.38 16.21
N ALA A 46 5.23 5.32 17.08
CA ALA A 46 5.81 5.01 18.39
C ALA A 46 4.81 4.34 19.38
N ASP A 47 3.51 4.34 19.04
CA ASP A 47 2.46 3.74 19.87
C ASP A 47 2.23 2.26 19.55
N PHE A 48 2.99 1.67 18.64
CA PHE A 48 2.96 0.24 18.39
C PHE A 48 3.54 -0.55 19.57
N GLU A 49 3.03 -1.75 19.79
CA GLU A 49 3.65 -2.74 20.69
C GLU A 49 4.81 -3.42 19.95
N TYR A 50 5.99 -3.37 20.55
CA TYR A 50 7.23 -3.93 19.99
C TYR A 50 7.67 -5.20 20.71
N ASN A 51 7.03 -5.57 21.79
CA ASN A 51 7.41 -6.75 22.58
C ASN A 51 6.75 -8.01 22.02
N VAL A 52 7.54 -8.94 21.52
CA VAL A 52 7.12 -10.19 20.91
C VAL A 52 6.17 -11.02 21.79
N ASP A 53 6.37 -10.98 23.11
CA ASP A 53 5.57 -11.77 24.07
C ASP A 53 4.15 -11.19 24.28
N ARG A 54 3.84 -10.00 23.72
CA ARG A 54 2.54 -9.31 23.85
C ARG A 54 1.75 -9.22 22.56
N LEU A 55 2.35 -9.63 21.45
CA LEU A 55 1.70 -9.55 20.15
C LEU A 55 0.79 -10.77 19.91
N PRO A 56 -0.41 -10.58 19.34
CA PRO A 56 -1.34 -11.67 19.06
C PRO A 56 -0.88 -12.54 17.88
N MET A 57 -1.27 -13.82 17.89
CA MET A 57 -0.91 -14.80 16.86
C MET A 57 -1.75 -14.69 15.58
N SER A 58 -2.85 -13.97 15.64
CA SER A 58 -3.75 -13.72 14.52
C SER A 58 -4.56 -12.47 14.76
N GLY A 59 -5.06 -11.87 13.71
CA GLY A 59 -5.94 -10.72 13.76
C GLY A 59 -6.58 -10.45 12.41
N LYS A 60 -7.63 -9.63 12.44
CA LYS A 60 -8.31 -9.18 11.22
C LYS A 60 -8.87 -7.77 11.42
N ALA A 61 -9.07 -7.08 10.29
CA ALA A 61 -9.77 -5.81 10.29
C ALA A 61 -11.23 -5.99 10.77
N ALA A 62 -11.73 -5.05 11.55
CA ALA A 62 -13.13 -5.04 12.00
C ALA A 62 -14.11 -4.83 10.84
N GLN A 63 -13.68 -4.12 9.81
CA GLN A 63 -14.40 -3.93 8.56
C GLN A 63 -13.73 -4.72 7.45
N ASP A 64 -14.51 -5.52 6.71
CA ASP A 64 -14.00 -6.21 5.52
C ASP A 64 -13.65 -5.17 4.44
N PRO A 65 -12.44 -5.19 3.86
CA PRO A 65 -12.09 -4.30 2.77
C PRO A 65 -12.95 -4.55 1.53
N ILE A 66 -13.14 -3.52 0.71
CA ILE A 66 -14.04 -3.51 -0.44
C ILE A 66 -13.28 -3.92 -1.71
N PRO A 67 -13.56 -5.10 -2.30
CA PRO A 67 -13.06 -5.42 -3.64
C PRO A 67 -13.66 -4.46 -4.67
N ALA A 68 -12.84 -3.68 -5.37
CA ALA A 68 -13.28 -2.75 -6.41
C ALA A 68 -12.25 -2.63 -7.55
N ASP A 69 -12.57 -1.90 -8.61
CA ASP A 69 -11.68 -1.74 -9.76
C ASP A 69 -10.55 -0.74 -9.44
N TYR A 70 -9.36 -1.03 -9.95
CA TYR A 70 -8.22 -0.10 -9.90
C TYR A 70 -8.28 1.01 -10.96
N TRP A 71 -9.34 1.04 -11.75
CA TRP A 71 -9.66 2.04 -12.76
C TRP A 71 -8.47 2.35 -13.68
N ALA A 72 -8.15 1.36 -14.48
CA ALA A 72 -6.97 1.32 -15.35
C ALA A 72 -6.86 2.56 -16.25
N THR A 73 -5.66 3.13 -16.32
CA THR A 73 -5.34 4.28 -17.16
C THR A 73 -5.62 4.02 -18.64
N TYR A 74 -5.33 2.81 -19.14
CA TYR A 74 -5.58 2.45 -20.55
C TYR A 74 -7.07 2.37 -20.91
N ARG A 75 -7.96 2.29 -19.94
CA ARG A 75 -9.41 2.38 -20.07
C ARG A 75 -9.96 3.78 -19.80
N ASP A 76 -9.07 4.78 -19.75
CA ASP A 76 -9.37 6.17 -19.43
C ASP A 76 -9.89 6.40 -17.99
N SER A 77 -9.42 5.58 -17.02
CA SER A 77 -9.77 5.74 -15.61
C SER A 77 -11.29 5.68 -15.38
N ILE A 78 -11.85 6.54 -14.55
CA ILE A 78 -13.30 6.58 -14.25
C ILE A 78 -14.17 7.14 -15.42
N ASN A 79 -13.56 7.41 -16.59
CA ASN A 79 -14.29 7.65 -17.84
C ASN A 79 -14.76 6.35 -18.49
N GLN A 80 -14.31 5.19 -18.00
CA GLN A 80 -14.74 3.89 -18.53
C GLN A 80 -16.25 3.72 -18.37
N ARG A 81 -16.97 3.49 -19.47
CA ARG A 81 -18.39 3.12 -19.49
C ARG A 81 -18.54 1.63 -19.22
N TRP A 82 -18.45 1.26 -17.94
CA TRP A 82 -18.39 -0.13 -17.51
C TRP A 82 -19.69 -0.92 -17.68
N ASP A 83 -20.83 -0.23 -17.66
CA ASP A 83 -22.18 -0.83 -17.82
C ASP A 83 -22.68 -0.81 -19.28
N GLY A 84 -21.74 -0.80 -20.24
CA GLY A 84 -22.02 -0.81 -21.66
C GLY A 84 -21.78 0.55 -22.35
N THR A 85 -21.62 0.51 -23.68
CA THR A 85 -21.25 1.70 -24.48
C THR A 85 -22.29 2.81 -24.45
N ASP A 86 -23.57 2.47 -24.23
CA ASP A 86 -24.67 3.43 -24.15
C ASP A 86 -24.91 3.98 -22.74
N SER A 87 -24.22 3.43 -21.73
CA SER A 87 -24.28 3.93 -20.35
C SER A 87 -23.38 5.15 -20.16
N LEU A 88 -23.66 5.95 -19.14
CA LEU A 88 -22.75 7.00 -18.70
C LEU A 88 -21.64 6.40 -17.84
N SER A 89 -20.41 6.91 -18.01
CA SER A 89 -19.30 6.61 -17.11
C SER A 89 -19.52 7.27 -15.73
N PRO A 90 -18.79 6.81 -14.67
CA PRO A 90 -18.84 7.49 -13.35
C PRO A 90 -18.54 9.00 -13.44
N ALA A 91 -17.58 9.41 -14.29
CA ALA A 91 -17.26 10.81 -14.53
C ALA A 91 -18.41 11.58 -15.19
N GLU A 92 -19.04 11.02 -16.22
CA GLU A 92 -20.19 11.61 -16.91
C GLU A 92 -21.42 11.72 -15.98
N LYS A 93 -21.70 10.67 -15.19
CA LYS A 93 -22.76 10.69 -14.17
C LYS A 93 -22.53 11.80 -13.16
N PHE A 94 -21.32 11.92 -12.62
CA PHE A 94 -20.98 12.97 -11.68
C PHE A 94 -21.11 14.36 -12.31
N GLN A 95 -20.58 14.55 -13.54
CA GLN A 95 -20.72 15.79 -14.28
C GLN A 95 -22.19 16.22 -14.41
N GLN A 96 -23.05 15.29 -14.83
CA GLN A 96 -24.49 15.57 -15.02
C GLN A 96 -25.17 15.89 -13.69
N ALA A 97 -24.94 15.10 -12.65
CA ALA A 97 -25.59 15.24 -11.34
C ALA A 97 -25.23 16.54 -10.62
N PHE A 98 -23.98 17.01 -10.80
CA PHE A 98 -23.49 18.23 -10.15
C PHE A 98 -23.46 19.48 -11.06
N GLY A 99 -23.97 19.37 -12.30
CA GLY A 99 -24.05 20.49 -13.25
C GLY A 99 -22.68 21.04 -13.66
N LEU A 100 -21.71 20.16 -13.86
CA LEU A 100 -20.34 20.50 -14.26
C LEU A 100 -20.21 20.41 -15.79
N GLU A 101 -19.14 20.98 -16.34
CA GLU A 101 -18.79 20.87 -17.77
C GLU A 101 -17.33 20.44 -17.93
N GLY A 102 -17.05 19.55 -18.88
CA GLY A 102 -15.70 19.13 -19.25
C GLY A 102 -15.01 18.20 -18.26
N LEU A 103 -15.73 17.61 -17.31
CA LEU A 103 -15.13 16.71 -16.32
C LEU A 103 -14.46 15.48 -16.95
N PRO A 104 -15.05 14.78 -17.94
CA PRO A 104 -14.37 13.65 -18.60
C PRO A 104 -13.02 14.02 -19.23
N ASP A 105 -12.88 15.22 -19.83
CA ASP A 105 -11.62 15.68 -20.40
C ASP A 105 -10.58 15.94 -19.31
N VAL A 106 -10.99 16.51 -18.18
CA VAL A 106 -10.12 16.75 -17.03
C VAL A 106 -9.68 15.41 -16.41
N ILE A 107 -10.57 14.43 -16.32
CA ILE A 107 -10.23 13.09 -15.85
C ILE A 107 -9.20 12.41 -16.78
N SER A 108 -9.43 12.45 -18.10
CA SER A 108 -8.47 11.87 -19.06
C SER A 108 -7.10 12.53 -18.96
N SER A 109 -7.06 13.86 -18.86
CA SER A 109 -5.82 14.64 -18.79
C SER A 109 -5.04 14.44 -17.48
N ASN A 110 -5.72 14.14 -16.38
CA ASN A 110 -5.09 14.02 -15.06
C ASN A 110 -4.84 12.56 -14.64
N TYR A 111 -5.69 11.62 -15.08
CA TYR A 111 -5.70 10.23 -14.58
C TYR A 111 -5.86 9.18 -15.69
N GLY A 112 -6.23 9.57 -16.90
CA GLY A 112 -6.54 8.68 -18.01
C GLY A 112 -5.53 8.74 -19.16
N ILE A 113 -6.01 8.49 -20.36
CA ILE A 113 -5.21 8.30 -21.58
C ILE A 113 -4.47 9.58 -21.97
N ASP A 114 -5.13 10.73 -21.93
CA ASP A 114 -4.55 12.00 -22.39
C ASP A 114 -3.36 12.46 -21.54
N LYS A 115 -3.28 12.05 -20.27
CA LYS A 115 -2.12 12.28 -19.41
C LYS A 115 -0.82 11.76 -20.01
N TYR A 116 -0.91 10.70 -20.78
CA TYR A 116 0.22 9.99 -21.36
C TYR A 116 0.33 10.11 -22.89
N SER A 117 -0.30 11.14 -23.46
CA SER A 117 -0.29 11.42 -24.91
C SER A 117 1.11 11.61 -25.52
N ASN A 118 2.14 11.79 -24.67
CA ASN A 118 3.56 11.86 -25.09
C ASN A 118 4.24 10.48 -25.24
N ARG A 119 3.56 9.38 -24.87
CA ARG A 119 4.07 8.03 -25.06
C ARG A 119 3.94 7.60 -26.53
N LYS A 120 4.42 6.40 -26.84
CA LYS A 120 4.40 5.85 -28.20
C LYS A 120 2.97 5.78 -28.75
N GLU A 121 2.79 6.32 -29.95
CA GLU A 121 1.55 6.23 -30.73
C GLU A 121 1.34 4.80 -31.25
N CYS A 122 0.08 4.38 -31.38
CA CYS A 122 -0.29 3.03 -31.81
C CYS A 122 -1.61 3.01 -32.57
N PHE A 123 -1.76 1.97 -33.41
CA PHE A 123 -3.02 1.62 -34.10
C PHE A 123 -3.50 0.20 -33.70
N ALA A 124 -2.67 -0.60 -33.07
CA ALA A 124 -2.99 -1.92 -32.57
C ALA A 124 -2.09 -2.24 -31.35
N ASP A 125 -2.49 -3.23 -30.53
CA ASP A 125 -1.70 -3.66 -29.36
C ASP A 125 -0.29 -4.11 -29.75
N LEU A 126 -0.16 -4.77 -30.91
CA LEU A 126 1.13 -5.20 -31.46
C LEU A 126 2.14 -4.05 -31.63
N ASP A 127 1.66 -2.82 -31.84
CA ASP A 127 2.53 -1.65 -31.97
C ASP A 127 3.21 -1.31 -30.64
N CYS A 128 2.72 -1.83 -29.50
CA CYS A 128 3.25 -1.57 -28.18
C CYS A 128 4.23 -2.64 -27.69
N ASP A 129 4.35 -3.79 -28.36
CA ASP A 129 5.11 -4.96 -27.91
C ASP A 129 6.61 -4.67 -27.68
N ASP A 130 7.21 -3.79 -28.49
CA ASP A 130 8.63 -3.43 -28.38
C ASP A 130 8.98 -2.59 -27.15
N LEU A 131 7.98 -2.11 -26.40
CA LEU A 131 8.20 -1.42 -25.14
C LEU A 131 8.50 -2.40 -23.99
N GLU A 132 8.11 -3.67 -24.12
CA GLU A 132 8.33 -4.73 -23.12
C GLU A 132 7.92 -4.34 -21.69
N ASP A 133 6.87 -3.47 -21.57
CA ASP A 133 6.36 -2.94 -20.31
C ASP A 133 4.89 -3.32 -20.03
N GLY A 134 4.32 -4.24 -20.81
CA GLY A 134 2.94 -4.67 -20.71
C GLY A 134 1.93 -3.63 -21.23
N SER A 135 2.36 -2.71 -22.11
CA SER A 135 1.47 -1.72 -22.71
C SER A 135 0.49 -2.33 -23.71
N THR A 136 -0.72 -1.78 -23.74
CA THR A 136 -1.75 -1.98 -24.78
C THR A 136 -2.03 -0.66 -25.48
N CYS A 137 -2.67 -0.71 -26.67
CA CYS A 137 -3.01 0.48 -27.44
C CYS A 137 -4.32 1.09 -26.93
N ALA A 138 -4.21 2.09 -26.07
CA ALA A 138 -5.32 2.79 -25.43
C ALA A 138 -5.89 3.91 -26.30
N ARG A 139 -7.23 4.02 -26.37
CA ARG A 139 -7.97 5.06 -27.09
C ARG A 139 -9.17 5.53 -26.29
N ARG A 140 -9.44 6.82 -26.31
CA ARG A 140 -10.64 7.37 -25.65
C ARG A 140 -11.93 6.94 -26.37
N ASP A 141 -11.93 7.05 -27.68
CA ASP A 141 -13.04 6.65 -28.54
C ASP A 141 -12.67 5.42 -29.37
N GLN A 142 -13.62 4.53 -29.57
CA GLN A 142 -13.40 3.24 -30.26
C GLN A 142 -13.28 3.35 -31.79
N ALA A 143 -13.33 4.56 -32.36
CA ALA A 143 -13.20 4.79 -33.77
C ALA A 143 -11.73 4.81 -34.22
N ASP A 144 -11.47 4.61 -35.47
CA ASP A 144 -10.21 4.47 -36.22
C ASP A 144 -9.07 5.46 -35.90
N GLU A 145 -9.05 6.02 -34.69
CA GLU A 145 -8.08 7.01 -34.27
C GLU A 145 -6.82 6.38 -33.69
N MET A 146 -5.74 7.12 -33.83
CA MET A 146 -4.45 6.81 -33.24
C MET A 146 -4.56 6.80 -31.73
N GLY A 147 -4.08 5.73 -31.11
CA GLY A 147 -4.03 5.56 -29.66
C GLY A 147 -2.64 5.80 -29.09
N THR A 148 -2.51 5.52 -27.81
CA THR A 148 -1.26 5.65 -27.05
C THR A 148 -0.97 4.35 -26.32
N CYS A 149 0.30 3.88 -26.37
CA CYS A 149 0.73 2.69 -25.63
C CYS A 149 0.79 2.97 -24.12
N ILE A 150 -0.08 2.32 -23.36
CA ILE A 150 -0.18 2.50 -21.90
C ILE A 150 -0.07 1.13 -21.22
N PRO A 151 0.82 0.97 -20.20
CA PRO A 151 0.91 -0.26 -19.43
C PRO A 151 -0.43 -0.63 -18.78
N THR A 152 -0.81 -1.89 -18.88
CA THR A 152 -2.10 -2.37 -18.38
C THR A 152 -2.21 -2.35 -16.86
N TRP A 153 -1.08 -2.38 -16.14
CA TRP A 153 -1.04 -2.30 -14.69
C TRP A 153 -1.16 -0.87 -14.13
N TRP A 154 -1.05 0.16 -14.99
CA TRP A 154 -1.23 1.54 -14.55
C TRP A 154 -2.70 1.82 -14.26
N GLY A 155 -2.95 2.37 -13.08
CA GLY A 155 -4.29 2.73 -12.64
C GLY A 155 -4.29 3.48 -11.31
N LEU A 156 -5.41 3.44 -10.64
CA LEU A 156 -5.67 4.12 -9.38
C LEU A 156 -5.65 3.18 -8.17
N CYS A 157 -4.90 2.06 -8.20
CA CYS A 157 -4.82 1.12 -7.07
C CYS A 157 -4.42 1.83 -5.76
N HIS A 158 -3.53 2.84 -5.83
CA HIS A 158 -3.15 3.69 -4.70
C HIS A 158 -4.29 4.59 -4.16
N GLY A 159 -5.40 4.71 -4.86
CA GLY A 159 -6.63 5.34 -4.40
C GLY A 159 -7.65 4.30 -3.92
N TRP A 160 -7.80 3.19 -4.68
CA TRP A 160 -8.70 2.10 -4.30
C TRP A 160 -8.31 1.44 -2.97
N ALA A 161 -7.08 1.00 -2.81
CA ALA A 161 -6.68 0.25 -1.62
C ALA A 161 -6.92 0.99 -0.29
N PRO A 162 -6.53 2.28 -0.13
CA PRO A 162 -6.83 3.02 1.09
C PRO A 162 -8.33 3.32 1.24
N TYR A 163 -9.07 3.57 0.16
CA TYR A 163 -10.51 3.68 0.19
C TYR A 163 -11.14 2.41 0.74
N ALA A 164 -10.74 1.25 0.22
CA ALA A 164 -11.29 -0.05 0.54
C ALA A 164 -11.22 -0.42 2.03
N ILE A 165 -10.20 0.07 2.74
CA ILE A 165 -10.02 -0.16 4.19
C ILE A 165 -10.58 0.97 5.07
N SER A 166 -11.06 2.08 4.48
CA SER A 166 -11.36 3.31 5.24
C SER A 166 -12.81 3.74 5.21
N GLU A 167 -13.59 3.30 4.21
CA GLU A 167 -14.98 3.73 4.02
C GLU A 167 -15.95 2.54 4.08
N PRO A 168 -17.20 2.76 4.50
CA PRO A 168 -18.24 1.75 4.33
C PRO A 168 -18.55 1.56 2.85
N ALA A 169 -18.82 0.31 2.44
CA ALA A 169 -19.23 -0.01 1.09
C ALA A 169 -20.54 0.67 0.71
N ALA A 170 -20.66 1.17 -0.52
CA ALA A 170 -21.94 1.53 -1.10
C ALA A 170 -22.72 0.25 -1.40
N VAL A 171 -23.89 0.06 -0.81
CA VAL A 171 -24.69 -1.18 -0.98
C VAL A 171 -25.97 -0.97 -1.77
N GLU A 172 -26.51 0.24 -1.80
CA GLU A 172 -27.74 0.58 -2.50
C GLU A 172 -27.47 1.52 -3.70
N THR A 173 -28.35 1.42 -4.70
CA THR A 173 -28.37 2.37 -5.83
C THR A 173 -28.88 3.72 -5.37
N VAL A 174 -28.27 4.81 -5.83
CA VAL A 174 -28.60 6.18 -5.46
C VAL A 174 -29.15 6.95 -6.66
N GLU A 175 -30.29 7.60 -6.48
CA GLU A 175 -30.82 8.61 -7.41
C GLU A 175 -30.46 10.00 -6.89
N TYR A 176 -29.61 10.74 -7.61
CA TYR A 176 -29.24 12.10 -7.25
C TYR A 176 -29.32 13.04 -8.45
N ASN A 177 -30.15 14.08 -8.35
CA ASN A 177 -30.41 15.08 -9.39
C ASN A 177 -30.79 14.45 -10.77
N GLY A 178 -31.58 13.35 -10.74
CA GLY A 178 -32.03 12.65 -11.94
C GLY A 178 -30.98 11.77 -12.60
N VAL A 179 -29.92 11.43 -11.87
CA VAL A 179 -28.86 10.49 -12.29
C VAL A 179 -28.78 9.32 -11.34
N THR A 180 -28.74 8.11 -11.90
CA THR A 180 -28.60 6.86 -11.15
C THR A 180 -27.13 6.52 -10.94
N PHE A 181 -26.69 6.40 -9.68
CA PHE A 181 -25.37 5.91 -9.29
C PHE A 181 -25.51 4.51 -8.71
N TYR A 182 -24.83 3.55 -9.31
CA TYR A 182 -24.66 2.22 -8.75
C TYR A 182 -23.48 2.18 -7.76
N PRO A 183 -23.37 1.17 -6.88
CA PRO A 183 -22.21 1.00 -6.02
C PRO A 183 -20.87 1.14 -6.73
N GLY A 184 -20.67 0.50 -7.91
CA GLY A 184 -19.44 0.61 -8.67
C GLY A 184 -19.12 2.04 -9.15
N ASP A 185 -20.13 2.92 -9.36
CA ASP A 185 -19.88 4.33 -9.70
C ASP A 185 -19.38 5.10 -8.48
N ILE A 186 -19.93 4.83 -7.29
CA ILE A 186 -19.52 5.47 -6.03
C ILE A 186 -18.11 5.02 -5.64
N GLU A 187 -17.81 3.71 -5.82
CA GLU A 187 -16.47 3.14 -5.63
C GLU A 187 -15.43 3.80 -6.56
N ALA A 188 -15.79 4.08 -7.82
CA ALA A 188 -14.95 4.81 -8.78
C ALA A 188 -14.61 6.22 -8.27
N LEU A 189 -15.61 6.93 -7.79
CA LEU A 189 -15.45 8.29 -7.28
C LEU A 189 -14.60 8.31 -6.00
N PHE A 190 -14.79 7.34 -5.08
CA PHE A 190 -13.94 7.21 -3.91
C PHE A 190 -12.50 6.88 -4.29
N THR A 191 -12.29 5.91 -5.18
CA THR A 191 -10.97 5.58 -5.71
C THR A 191 -10.25 6.84 -6.19
N LEU A 192 -10.96 7.71 -6.93
CA LEU A 192 -10.38 8.94 -7.43
C LEU A 192 -10.03 9.93 -6.32
N VAL A 193 -10.94 10.23 -5.37
CA VAL A 193 -10.68 11.24 -4.34
C VAL A 193 -9.59 10.81 -3.35
N TYR A 194 -9.41 9.50 -3.16
CA TYR A 194 -8.33 8.96 -2.33
C TYR A 194 -6.94 9.09 -2.97
N THR A 195 -6.82 9.42 -4.26
CA THR A 195 -5.52 9.62 -4.92
C THR A 195 -4.81 10.91 -4.50
N LYS A 196 -5.48 11.85 -3.81
CA LYS A 196 -4.89 13.17 -3.56
C LYS A 196 -5.21 13.73 -2.17
N GLY A 197 -4.18 14.22 -1.51
CA GLY A 197 -4.31 14.86 -0.20
C GLY A 197 -4.64 13.89 0.93
N LEU A 198 -4.31 12.63 0.76
CA LEU A 198 -4.44 11.58 1.77
C LEU A 198 -3.21 11.60 2.68
N PRO A 199 -3.36 11.88 3.99
CA PRO A 199 -2.27 11.71 4.94
C PRO A 199 -2.00 10.23 5.18
N VAL A 200 -0.74 9.81 5.07
CA VAL A 200 -0.34 8.40 5.20
C VAL A 200 0.87 8.22 6.10
N LYS A 201 0.96 7.05 6.71
CA LYS A 201 2.19 6.49 7.26
C LYS A 201 2.70 5.43 6.31
N PHE A 202 4.01 5.39 6.10
CA PHE A 202 4.65 4.55 5.09
C PHE A 202 5.91 3.91 5.69
N ILE A 203 6.13 2.64 5.43
CA ILE A 203 7.30 1.88 5.87
C ILE A 203 7.91 1.20 4.65
N SER A 204 9.24 1.28 4.55
CA SER A 204 10.08 0.85 3.46
C SER A 204 10.12 1.85 2.28
N GLU A 205 10.62 1.44 1.13
CA GLU A 205 10.75 2.25 -0.09
C GLU A 205 10.25 1.44 -1.28
N ARG A 206 10.02 2.11 -2.37
CA ARG A 206 9.66 1.47 -3.62
C ARG A 206 10.89 1.01 -4.37
N CYS A 207 10.94 -0.26 -4.75
CA CYS A 207 11.88 -0.75 -5.77
C CYS A 207 11.51 -0.17 -7.15
N ASN A 208 12.48 0.43 -7.83
CA ASN A 208 12.30 0.98 -9.17
C ASN A 208 13.01 0.14 -10.25
N GLU A 209 13.58 -0.99 -9.89
CA GLU A 209 14.24 -1.90 -10.80
C GLU A 209 13.23 -2.81 -11.51
N LYS A 210 13.35 -2.95 -12.82
CA LYS A 210 12.41 -3.70 -13.65
C LYS A 210 12.39 -5.20 -13.33
N SER A 211 13.53 -5.74 -12.95
CA SER A 211 13.71 -7.14 -12.58
C SER A 211 14.98 -7.23 -11.74
N PRO A 212 14.92 -6.95 -10.43
CA PRO A 212 16.08 -7.10 -9.59
C PRO A 212 16.46 -8.58 -9.52
N ASP A 213 17.65 -8.90 -10.01
CA ASP A 213 18.17 -10.28 -10.02
C ASP A 213 18.79 -10.57 -8.65
N PRO A 214 18.32 -11.58 -7.90
CA PRO A 214 18.96 -11.99 -6.66
C PRO A 214 20.34 -12.59 -6.92
N GLU A 215 21.26 -12.39 -6.00
CA GLU A 215 22.54 -13.06 -5.96
C GLU A 215 22.38 -14.57 -5.68
N GLU A 216 23.47 -15.34 -5.75
CA GLU A 216 23.43 -16.82 -5.57
C GLU A 216 22.90 -17.22 -4.19
N ASP A 217 23.07 -16.40 -3.18
CA ASP A 217 22.57 -16.58 -1.81
C ASP A 217 21.12 -16.12 -1.60
N GLY A 218 20.48 -15.59 -2.66
CA GLY A 218 19.12 -15.07 -2.65
C GLY A 218 19.01 -13.59 -2.25
N ARG A 219 20.12 -12.89 -2.00
CA ARG A 219 20.13 -11.47 -1.68
C ARG A 219 19.81 -10.63 -2.91
N ILE A 220 18.96 -9.62 -2.72
CA ILE A 220 18.78 -8.55 -3.68
C ILE A 220 19.88 -7.49 -3.42
N PRO A 221 20.77 -7.20 -4.40
CA PRO A 221 21.94 -6.33 -4.17
C PRO A 221 21.56 -4.84 -4.06
N GLN A 222 20.41 -4.44 -4.62
CA GLN A 222 19.94 -3.06 -4.57
C GLN A 222 19.25 -2.79 -3.22
N ASP A 223 19.74 -1.83 -2.46
CA ASP A 223 19.20 -1.50 -1.12
C ASP A 223 17.71 -1.10 -1.17
N GLU A 224 17.30 -0.37 -2.22
CA GLU A 224 15.91 0.02 -2.44
C GLU A 224 14.95 -1.13 -2.82
N CYS A 225 15.49 -2.32 -3.08
CA CYS A 225 14.71 -3.51 -3.42
C CYS A 225 14.88 -4.65 -2.39
N ARG A 226 15.55 -4.37 -1.26
CA ARG A 226 15.58 -5.23 -0.06
C ARG A 226 14.67 -4.69 1.02
N ASP A 227 13.45 -4.44 0.68
CA ASP A 227 12.71 -3.34 1.24
C ASP A 227 12.07 -3.60 2.58
N MET A 228 11.07 -4.47 2.61
CA MET A 228 10.31 -4.65 3.83
C MET A 228 11.01 -5.62 4.78
N ASN A 229 11.70 -5.09 5.78
CA ASN A 229 12.26 -5.97 6.83
C ASN A 229 11.13 -6.81 7.46
N PRO A 230 11.28 -8.14 7.60
CA PRO A 230 10.22 -9.00 8.13
C PRO A 230 9.84 -8.70 9.58
N GLY A 231 10.74 -8.14 10.39
CA GLY A 231 10.41 -7.61 11.72
C GLY A 231 9.43 -6.44 11.64
N SER A 232 9.58 -5.59 10.63
CA SER A 232 8.66 -4.47 10.37
C SER A 232 7.29 -4.96 9.93
N LEU A 233 7.25 -5.91 8.99
CA LEU A 233 6.01 -6.56 8.55
C LEU A 233 5.28 -7.20 9.73
N HIS A 234 6.01 -7.93 10.59
CA HIS A 234 5.46 -8.57 11.79
C HIS A 234 4.84 -7.55 12.75
N ILE A 235 5.57 -6.47 13.07
CA ILE A 235 5.09 -5.41 13.96
C ILE A 235 3.84 -4.74 13.36
N VAL A 236 3.84 -4.40 12.05
CA VAL A 236 2.68 -3.77 11.42
C VAL A 236 1.47 -4.71 11.43
N ALA A 237 1.61 -5.94 10.95
CA ALA A 237 0.49 -6.89 10.87
C ALA A 237 -0.12 -7.14 12.26
N THR A 238 0.71 -7.41 13.28
CA THR A 238 0.24 -7.72 14.63
C THR A 238 -0.38 -6.51 15.34
N ASN A 239 0.12 -5.31 15.12
CA ASN A 239 -0.47 -4.10 15.69
C ASN A 239 -1.71 -3.65 14.94
N MET A 240 -1.67 -3.57 13.61
CA MET A 240 -2.79 -3.05 12.83
C MET A 240 -3.97 -4.02 12.87
N LEU A 241 -3.78 -5.26 12.46
CA LEU A 241 -4.85 -6.25 12.39
C LEU A 241 -5.12 -6.93 13.74
N GLY A 242 -4.08 -7.11 14.55
CA GLY A 242 -4.19 -7.86 15.81
C GLY A 242 -4.68 -7.02 17.00
N LEU A 243 -4.12 -5.83 17.19
CA LEU A 243 -4.42 -4.98 18.36
C LEU A 243 -5.40 -3.85 18.04
N ARG A 244 -5.35 -3.28 16.83
CA ARG A 244 -6.21 -2.16 16.43
C ARG A 244 -7.40 -2.56 15.57
N GLU A 245 -7.39 -3.78 15.03
CA GLU A 245 -8.42 -4.32 14.11
C GLU A 245 -8.65 -3.44 12.88
N VAL A 246 -7.57 -2.85 12.35
CA VAL A 246 -7.58 -1.95 11.18
C VAL A 246 -6.72 -2.55 10.08
N GLY A 247 -7.22 -2.54 8.84
CA GLY A 247 -6.47 -2.94 7.65
C GLY A 247 -5.34 -1.95 7.32
N PHE A 248 -4.42 -2.40 6.49
CA PHE A 248 -3.38 -1.57 5.89
C PHE A 248 -3.22 -1.95 4.42
N VAL A 249 -2.36 -1.26 3.69
CA VAL A 249 -2.07 -1.51 2.27
C VAL A 249 -0.66 -2.06 2.15
N GLU A 250 -0.47 -3.08 1.31
CA GLU A 250 0.85 -3.58 0.92
C GLU A 250 1.05 -3.44 -0.60
N ASP A 251 2.29 -3.23 -1.02
CA ASP A 251 2.75 -3.64 -2.35
C ASP A 251 3.35 -5.03 -2.22
N ARG A 252 2.74 -6.01 -2.89
CA ARG A 252 2.99 -7.44 -2.65
C ARG A 252 4.33 -7.95 -3.16
N THR A 253 4.92 -7.25 -4.13
CA THR A 253 6.12 -7.69 -4.82
C THR A 253 7.12 -6.56 -4.91
N TYR A 254 8.40 -6.87 -4.70
CA TYR A 254 9.49 -5.90 -4.71
C TYR A 254 9.98 -5.50 -6.12
N ASP A 255 9.19 -5.73 -7.17
CA ASP A 255 9.54 -5.35 -8.53
C ASP A 255 9.00 -3.95 -8.92
N LEU A 256 9.26 -3.53 -10.16
CA LEU A 256 8.83 -2.23 -10.68
C LEU A 256 7.30 -2.00 -10.62
N GLN A 257 6.50 -3.07 -10.72
CA GLN A 257 5.05 -2.96 -10.77
C GLN A 257 4.47 -2.82 -9.37
N VAL A 258 3.86 -1.68 -9.09
CA VAL A 258 3.21 -1.42 -7.81
C VAL A 258 1.77 -1.92 -7.83
N TRP A 259 1.49 -2.93 -7.01
CA TRP A 259 0.16 -3.49 -6.81
C TRP A 259 -0.30 -3.28 -5.36
N ASN A 260 -0.86 -2.09 -5.11
CA ASN A 260 -1.41 -1.78 -3.79
C ASN A 260 -2.63 -2.64 -3.50
N GLN A 261 -2.51 -3.52 -2.51
CA GLN A 261 -3.57 -4.44 -2.08
C GLN A 261 -4.01 -4.15 -0.64
N PRO A 262 -5.32 -4.10 -0.37
CA PRO A 262 -5.84 -3.98 0.99
C PRO A 262 -5.61 -5.27 1.77
N VAL A 263 -4.92 -5.22 2.90
CA VAL A 263 -4.68 -6.35 3.79
C VAL A 263 -5.77 -6.43 4.84
N SER A 264 -6.36 -7.61 5.00
CA SER A 264 -7.56 -7.82 5.81
C SER A 264 -7.36 -8.66 7.06
N ALA A 265 -6.45 -9.64 7.02
CA ALA A 265 -6.20 -10.54 8.14
C ALA A 265 -4.80 -11.12 8.10
N TYR A 266 -4.33 -11.63 9.25
CA TYR A 266 -3.11 -12.44 9.33
C TYR A 266 -3.26 -13.58 10.33
N ARG A 267 -2.42 -14.60 10.18
CA ARG A 267 -2.24 -15.67 11.17
C ARG A 267 -0.83 -16.25 11.12
N ILE A 268 -0.32 -16.61 12.29
CA ILE A 268 0.95 -17.33 12.44
C ILE A 268 0.60 -18.82 12.54
N THR A 269 1.07 -19.61 11.57
CA THR A 269 0.60 -20.99 11.36
C THR A 269 1.46 -22.04 12.05
N ASN A 270 2.69 -21.70 12.45
CA ASN A 270 3.62 -22.63 13.10
C ASN A 270 3.76 -22.40 14.61
N ALA A 271 2.78 -21.73 15.25
CA ALA A 271 2.78 -21.52 16.70
C ALA A 271 2.52 -22.84 17.47
N GLU A 272 3.17 -22.98 18.63
CA GLU A 272 2.96 -24.11 19.54
C GLU A 272 2.36 -23.61 20.86
N ASP A 273 1.29 -24.25 21.33
CA ASP A 273 0.57 -23.87 22.53
C ASP A 273 0.19 -22.37 22.61
N GLY A 274 -0.09 -21.77 21.44
CA GLY A 274 -0.45 -20.35 21.33
C GLY A 274 0.74 -19.40 21.50
N LYS A 275 1.96 -19.88 21.35
CA LYS A 275 3.19 -19.08 21.42
C LYS A 275 4.03 -19.25 20.15
N LEU A 276 4.82 -18.23 19.85
CA LEU A 276 5.82 -18.30 18.79
C LEU A 276 6.87 -19.38 19.12
N ILE A 277 7.39 -20.02 18.09
CA ILE A 277 8.49 -21.00 18.23
C ILE A 277 9.79 -20.21 18.38
N GLU A 278 10.31 -20.17 19.60
CA GLU A 278 11.64 -19.64 19.87
C GLU A 278 12.69 -20.70 19.54
N VAL A 279 13.68 -20.33 18.73
CA VAL A 279 14.74 -21.20 18.26
C VAL A 279 16.09 -20.80 18.85
N SER A 280 17.00 -21.74 18.99
CA SER A 280 18.38 -21.45 19.40
C SER A 280 19.13 -20.68 18.32
N LYS A 281 20.24 -20.03 18.69
CA LYS A 281 21.14 -19.36 17.74
C LYS A 281 21.64 -20.31 16.63
N ASP A 282 21.96 -21.56 17.00
CA ASP A 282 22.44 -22.54 16.02
C ASP A 282 21.33 -22.95 15.03
N GLU A 283 20.08 -23.07 15.51
CA GLU A 283 18.93 -23.30 14.63
C GLU A 283 18.64 -22.10 13.73
N ALA A 284 18.79 -20.87 14.23
CA ALA A 284 18.66 -19.64 13.45
C ALA A 284 19.71 -19.59 12.32
N VAL A 285 20.96 -19.91 12.62
CA VAL A 285 22.05 -20.05 11.64
C VAL A 285 21.70 -21.09 10.56
N ALA A 286 21.17 -22.25 10.97
CA ALA A 286 20.78 -23.31 10.04
C ALA A 286 19.58 -22.92 9.15
N LEU A 287 18.56 -22.24 9.70
CA LEU A 287 17.39 -21.76 8.96
C LEU A 287 17.79 -20.75 7.87
N LEU A 288 18.79 -19.92 8.14
CA LEU A 288 19.33 -18.97 7.16
C LEU A 288 20.29 -19.61 6.13
N GLY A 289 20.60 -20.91 6.26
CA GLY A 289 21.50 -21.62 5.36
C GLY A 289 22.97 -21.21 5.53
N LEU A 290 23.33 -20.65 6.68
CA LEU A 290 24.71 -20.31 7.03
C LEU A 290 25.50 -21.57 7.39
N GLU A 291 26.85 -21.47 7.42
CA GLU A 291 27.72 -22.57 7.78
C GLU A 291 27.46 -23.03 9.23
N GLU A 292 27.28 -24.34 9.42
CA GLU A 292 27.03 -24.93 10.75
C GLU A 292 28.17 -24.56 11.74
N GLY A 293 27.77 -24.03 12.89
CA GLY A 293 28.71 -23.59 13.95
C GLY A 293 29.32 -22.21 13.69
N SER A 294 28.88 -21.49 12.66
CA SER A 294 29.26 -20.08 12.48
C SER A 294 28.55 -19.19 13.50
N ASP A 295 29.12 -17.99 13.72
CA ASP A 295 28.40 -16.97 14.47
C ASP A 295 27.23 -16.40 13.66
N TYR A 296 26.18 -15.98 14.39
CA TYR A 296 25.10 -15.20 13.78
C TYR A 296 25.61 -13.76 13.55
N THR A 297 25.74 -13.39 12.28
CA THR A 297 26.40 -12.14 11.89
C THR A 297 25.44 -11.05 11.41
N TYR A 298 24.19 -11.42 11.08
CA TYR A 298 23.22 -10.47 10.49
C TYR A 298 22.78 -9.39 11.49
N ASN A 299 22.55 -9.77 12.76
CA ASN A 299 22.23 -8.84 13.81
C ASN A 299 22.88 -9.29 15.12
N THR A 300 24.04 -8.73 15.43
CA THR A 300 24.87 -9.14 16.57
C THR A 300 24.27 -8.82 17.95
N GLU A 301 23.27 -7.94 18.00
CA GLU A 301 22.54 -7.60 19.23
C GLU A 301 21.36 -8.54 19.51
N ALA A 302 20.97 -9.36 18.54
CA ALA A 302 19.88 -10.32 18.71
C ALA A 302 20.26 -11.40 19.73
N SER A 303 19.40 -11.61 20.69
CA SER A 303 19.57 -12.61 21.76
C SER A 303 18.44 -13.64 21.78
N ARG A 304 17.28 -13.32 21.20
CA ARG A 304 16.14 -14.22 21.01
C ARG A 304 15.77 -14.28 19.54
N PHE A 305 15.46 -15.47 19.05
CA PHE A 305 15.13 -15.74 17.66
C PHE A 305 13.83 -16.52 17.58
N PHE A 306 12.93 -16.13 16.66
CA PHE A 306 11.67 -16.82 16.49
C PHE A 306 11.48 -17.19 15.02
N HIS A 307 11.20 -18.47 14.77
CA HIS A 307 10.86 -18.95 13.44
C HIS A 307 9.38 -18.72 13.17
N ILE A 308 9.06 -17.88 12.20
CA ILE A 308 7.70 -17.48 11.89
C ILE A 308 7.27 -17.98 10.51
N LYS A 309 6.06 -18.54 10.44
CA LYS A 309 5.30 -18.76 9.20
C LYS A 309 4.03 -17.94 9.28
N LEU A 310 4.01 -16.84 8.54
CA LEU A 310 2.92 -15.88 8.48
C LEU A 310 2.08 -16.16 7.23
N GLU A 311 0.77 -16.21 7.41
CA GLU A 311 -0.21 -16.07 6.34
C GLU A 311 -0.81 -14.68 6.43
N LEU A 312 -0.86 -13.97 5.30
CA LEU A 312 -1.38 -12.62 5.19
C LEU A 312 -2.50 -12.61 4.13
N ASP A 313 -3.72 -12.32 4.56
CA ASP A 313 -4.88 -12.27 3.68
C ASP A 313 -5.07 -10.85 3.14
N TYR A 314 -5.15 -10.73 1.83
CA TYR A 314 -5.40 -9.48 1.11
C TYR A 314 -6.55 -9.61 0.13
N ILE A 315 -7.08 -8.47 -0.32
CA ILE A 315 -8.20 -8.40 -1.27
C ILE A 315 -7.67 -8.02 -2.65
N THR A 316 -8.11 -8.76 -3.67
CA THR A 316 -7.83 -8.46 -5.08
C THR A 316 -8.89 -7.54 -5.68
N GLU A 317 -8.56 -6.98 -6.84
CA GLU A 317 -9.46 -6.15 -7.63
C GLU A 317 -10.71 -6.92 -8.05
N ALA A 318 -11.84 -6.19 -8.09
CA ALA A 318 -13.10 -6.63 -8.67
C ALA A 318 -13.54 -5.66 -9.78
N GLY A 319 -14.21 -6.14 -10.81
CA GLY A 319 -14.83 -5.25 -11.79
C GLY A 319 -15.98 -4.46 -11.16
N PRO A 320 -16.27 -3.23 -11.67
CA PRO A 320 -17.38 -2.43 -11.17
C PRO A 320 -18.71 -3.15 -11.42
N ALA A 321 -19.66 -3.01 -10.50
CA ALA A 321 -20.93 -3.72 -10.54
C ALA A 321 -22.10 -2.85 -10.02
N HIS A 322 -23.33 -3.35 -10.22
CA HIS A 322 -24.54 -2.74 -9.68
C HIS A 322 -24.72 -2.99 -8.16
N TYR A 323 -23.79 -3.73 -7.55
CA TYR A 323 -23.75 -4.07 -6.14
C TYR A 323 -22.31 -4.03 -5.64
N SER A 324 -22.09 -3.93 -4.35
CA SER A 324 -20.75 -4.03 -3.77
C SER A 324 -20.31 -5.49 -3.62
N HIS A 325 -19.03 -5.73 -3.84
CA HIS A 325 -18.37 -7.02 -3.62
C HIS A 325 -17.88 -7.23 -2.16
N VAL A 326 -18.20 -6.32 -1.25
CA VAL A 326 -17.79 -6.43 0.16
C VAL A 326 -18.24 -7.75 0.77
N GLY A 327 -17.34 -8.45 1.46
CA GLY A 327 -17.61 -9.75 2.07
C GLY A 327 -17.59 -10.95 1.11
N ASP A 328 -17.34 -10.74 -0.20
CA ASP A 328 -17.17 -11.84 -1.15
C ASP A 328 -15.76 -12.42 -1.03
N SER A 329 -15.63 -13.58 -0.40
CA SER A 329 -14.37 -14.28 -0.18
C SER A 329 -13.68 -14.76 -1.48
N SER A 330 -14.37 -14.73 -2.63
CA SER A 330 -13.75 -15.09 -3.91
C SER A 330 -12.66 -14.10 -4.33
N TYR A 331 -12.64 -12.90 -3.76
CA TYR A 331 -11.61 -11.88 -3.95
C TYR A 331 -10.49 -11.92 -2.90
N THR A 332 -10.61 -12.76 -1.87
CA THR A 332 -9.54 -12.93 -0.88
C THR A 332 -8.44 -13.84 -1.41
N ARG A 333 -7.20 -13.46 -1.19
CA ARG A 333 -6.00 -14.25 -1.45
C ARG A 333 -5.13 -14.25 -0.21
N THR A 334 -4.25 -15.25 -0.12
CA THR A 334 -3.33 -15.41 1.01
C THR A 334 -1.91 -15.52 0.49
N ASP A 335 -1.04 -14.65 0.97
CA ASP A 335 0.40 -14.78 0.81
C ASP A 335 1.01 -15.47 2.03
N HIS A 336 2.11 -16.17 1.79
CA HIS A 336 2.80 -16.96 2.81
C HIS A 336 4.23 -16.46 2.94
N TYR A 337 4.59 -15.97 4.12
CA TYR A 337 5.93 -15.50 4.41
C TYR A 337 6.57 -16.34 5.49
N GLU A 338 7.84 -16.72 5.27
CA GLU A 338 8.64 -17.45 6.23
C GLU A 338 9.88 -16.63 6.57
N TYR A 339 10.09 -16.39 7.87
CA TYR A 339 11.19 -15.53 8.32
C TYR A 339 11.64 -15.85 9.74
N LEU A 340 12.85 -15.43 10.04
CA LEU A 340 13.39 -15.36 11.38
C LEU A 340 13.10 -13.96 11.94
N LEU A 341 12.46 -13.89 13.08
CA LEU A 341 12.25 -12.64 13.82
C LEU A 341 13.37 -12.50 14.87
N GLU A 342 13.92 -11.33 14.97
CA GLU A 342 15.02 -10.99 15.88
C GLU A 342 14.53 -10.10 17.02
N ALA A 343 14.83 -10.51 18.26
CA ALA A 343 14.46 -9.75 19.43
C ALA A 343 15.62 -9.64 20.43
N ARG A 344 15.57 -8.61 21.26
CA ARG A 344 16.42 -8.43 22.44
C ARG A 344 16.01 -9.36 23.56
N GLU A 345 16.82 -9.45 24.61
CA GLU A 345 16.56 -10.27 25.81
C GLU A 345 15.21 -9.95 26.47
N ASP A 346 14.80 -8.69 26.44
CA ASP A 346 13.53 -8.21 27.01
C ASP A 346 12.32 -8.43 26.08
N GLY A 347 12.53 -9.00 24.90
CA GLY A 347 11.50 -9.28 23.91
C GLY A 347 11.23 -8.17 22.92
N GLU A 348 11.96 -7.05 22.94
CA GLU A 348 11.82 -5.99 21.94
C GLU A 348 12.28 -6.49 20.56
N ILE A 349 11.37 -6.48 19.59
CA ILE A 349 11.66 -6.81 18.18
C ILE A 349 12.44 -5.64 17.56
N PHE A 350 13.53 -5.96 16.87
CA PHE A 350 14.34 -4.94 16.21
C PHE A 350 14.96 -5.39 14.90
N GLY A 351 14.39 -6.41 14.28
CA GLY A 351 14.76 -6.91 12.98
C GLY A 351 14.19 -8.27 12.68
N GLY A 352 14.65 -8.82 11.56
CA GLY A 352 14.35 -10.15 11.09
C GLY A 352 14.98 -10.42 9.74
N GLU A 353 14.96 -11.69 9.32
CA GLU A 353 15.56 -12.15 8.07
C GLU A 353 14.60 -13.10 7.35
N TYR A 354 14.33 -12.87 6.06
CA TYR A 354 13.51 -13.79 5.27
C TYR A 354 14.20 -15.13 5.04
N ILE A 355 13.40 -16.20 4.95
CA ILE A 355 13.86 -17.57 4.78
C ILE A 355 13.29 -18.15 3.50
N GLY A 356 14.09 -18.95 2.80
CA GLY A 356 13.65 -19.72 1.64
C GLY A 356 13.06 -18.85 0.53
N ALA A 357 11.86 -19.19 0.05
CA ALA A 357 11.18 -18.47 -1.02
C ALA A 357 10.83 -17.04 -0.67
N SER A 358 10.68 -16.71 0.62
CA SER A 358 10.35 -15.36 1.07
C SER A 358 11.48 -14.36 0.86
N ARG A 359 12.71 -14.82 0.59
CA ARG A 359 13.82 -13.95 0.18
C ARG A 359 13.60 -13.28 -1.17
N THR A 360 12.86 -13.94 -2.05
CA THR A 360 12.55 -13.46 -3.40
C THR A 360 11.06 -13.24 -3.63
N PHE A 361 10.26 -13.36 -2.57
CA PHE A 361 8.84 -13.08 -2.59
C PHE A 361 8.41 -12.51 -1.23
N HIS A 362 8.40 -11.20 -1.13
CA HIS A 362 7.99 -10.45 0.05
C HIS A 362 7.43 -9.08 -0.39
N PRO A 363 6.74 -8.35 0.49
CA PRO A 363 6.25 -7.03 0.17
C PRO A 363 7.40 -6.05 -0.09
N ASP A 364 7.19 -5.12 -1.02
CA ASP A 364 8.07 -3.97 -1.26
C ASP A 364 7.94 -2.94 -0.13
N PHE A 365 6.70 -2.59 0.18
CA PHE A 365 6.38 -1.64 1.24
C PHE A 365 4.97 -1.87 1.81
N VAL A 366 4.73 -1.28 2.99
CA VAL A 366 3.39 -1.18 3.58
C VAL A 366 3.08 0.25 3.98
N TRP A 367 1.80 0.60 3.96
CA TRP A 367 1.34 1.92 4.33
C TRP A 367 -0.14 1.93 4.73
N TRP A 368 -0.56 2.99 5.42
CA TRP A 368 -1.97 3.16 5.80
C TRP A 368 -2.36 4.62 5.91
N PRO A 369 -3.61 4.97 5.60
CA PRO A 369 -4.12 6.31 5.82
C PRO A 369 -4.23 6.62 7.33
N THR A 370 -3.95 7.88 7.69
CA THR A 370 -4.09 8.36 9.07
C THR A 370 -5.26 9.32 9.24
N ASP A 371 -5.84 9.76 8.15
CA ASP A 371 -7.00 10.64 8.10
C ASP A 371 -7.69 10.49 6.74
N LYS A 372 -8.84 11.17 6.56
CA LYS A 372 -9.55 11.23 5.29
C LYS A 372 -8.85 12.16 4.30
N PRO A 373 -8.99 11.93 2.97
CA PRO A 373 -8.41 12.82 1.99
C PRO A 373 -9.01 14.22 2.08
N ASN A 374 -8.15 15.23 2.05
CA ASN A 374 -8.53 16.66 2.09
C ASN A 374 -8.23 17.39 0.77
N GLY A 375 -7.73 16.65 -0.23
CA GLY A 375 -7.45 17.18 -1.56
C GLY A 375 -8.71 17.35 -2.39
N ARG A 376 -8.57 18.17 -3.44
CA ARG A 376 -9.58 18.29 -4.51
C ARG A 376 -8.98 17.65 -5.75
N VAL A 377 -9.74 16.78 -6.40
CA VAL A 377 -9.33 16.09 -7.63
C VAL A 377 -10.02 16.70 -8.86
N ALA A 378 -9.57 16.30 -10.05
CA ALA A 378 -10.12 16.80 -11.31
C ALA A 378 -10.23 18.34 -11.33
N ASP A 379 -9.08 19.03 -11.13
CA ASP A 379 -8.96 20.49 -11.08
C ASP A 379 -9.89 21.18 -10.07
N GLY A 380 -10.29 20.42 -9.04
CA GLY A 380 -11.15 20.91 -7.98
C GLY A 380 -12.64 20.69 -8.22
N MET A 381 -13.00 19.97 -9.26
CA MET A 381 -14.40 19.67 -9.59
C MET A 381 -15.03 18.62 -8.67
N ILE A 382 -14.22 17.70 -8.13
CA ILE A 382 -14.66 16.62 -7.24
C ILE A 382 -14.00 16.77 -5.88
N THR A 383 -14.77 16.61 -4.81
CA THR A 383 -14.31 16.64 -3.41
C THR A 383 -14.72 15.39 -2.68
N PHE A 384 -13.99 15.04 -1.62
CA PHE A 384 -14.34 13.93 -0.74
C PHE A 384 -15.76 14.05 -0.17
N ASP A 385 -16.16 15.24 0.28
CA ASP A 385 -17.49 15.46 0.88
C ASP A 385 -18.64 15.18 -0.09
N GLN A 386 -18.48 15.49 -1.39
CA GLN A 386 -19.50 15.20 -2.39
C GLN A 386 -19.66 13.68 -2.61
N VAL A 387 -18.53 12.96 -2.65
CA VAL A 387 -18.56 11.49 -2.82
C VAL A 387 -19.09 10.81 -1.56
N LYS A 388 -18.67 11.27 -0.39
CA LYS A 388 -19.19 10.80 0.90
C LYS A 388 -20.70 10.98 1.01
N MET A 389 -21.24 12.11 0.59
CA MET A 389 -22.69 12.34 0.56
C MET A 389 -23.42 11.31 -0.31
N LEU A 390 -22.90 10.98 -1.51
CA LEU A 390 -23.48 9.92 -2.35
C LEU A 390 -23.42 8.55 -1.65
N ASN A 391 -22.32 8.25 -0.97
CA ASN A 391 -22.17 6.99 -0.24
C ASN A 391 -23.09 6.92 0.99
N GLU A 392 -23.29 8.00 1.71
CA GLU A 392 -24.24 8.06 2.81
C GLU A 392 -25.68 7.79 2.35
N MET A 393 -26.04 8.22 1.13
CA MET A 393 -27.33 7.88 0.51
C MET A 393 -27.41 6.41 0.05
N ALA A 394 -26.26 5.78 -0.19
CA ALA A 394 -26.15 4.37 -0.62
C ALA A 394 -26.09 3.38 0.56
N GLN A 395 -26.19 3.87 1.79
CA GLN A 395 -26.26 3.00 2.97
C GLN A 395 -27.69 2.49 3.17
N PRO A 396 -27.89 1.27 3.73
CA PRO A 396 -29.19 0.79 4.08
C PRO A 396 -29.89 1.80 5.01
N SER A 397 -31.18 2.05 4.76
CA SER A 397 -31.99 2.82 5.72
C SER A 397 -32.00 2.09 7.05
N GLU A 398 -31.75 2.81 8.16
CA GLU A 398 -31.92 2.21 9.47
C GLU A 398 -33.38 1.65 9.58
N PRO A 399 -33.55 0.43 10.11
CA PRO A 399 -34.88 -0.13 10.30
C PRO A 399 -35.68 0.83 11.16
N ASP A 400 -36.90 1.15 10.71
CA ASP A 400 -37.83 2.00 11.47
C ASP A 400 -38.19 1.31 12.80
N PRO A 401 -37.68 1.80 13.95
CA PRO A 401 -37.96 1.16 15.25
C PRO A 401 -39.44 1.12 15.59
N THR A 402 -40.31 1.71 14.77
CA THR A 402 -41.77 1.73 14.95
C THR A 402 -42.49 0.79 13.98
N ASP A 403 -41.78 0.10 13.05
CA ASP A 403 -42.40 -0.90 12.18
C ASP A 403 -42.50 -2.27 12.91
N PRO A 404 -43.67 -2.75 13.24
CA PRO A 404 -43.86 -4.03 13.95
C PRO A 404 -43.70 -5.26 13.03
N THR A 405 -43.26 -5.11 11.79
CA THR A 405 -43.20 -6.19 10.79
C THR A 405 -41.74 -6.66 10.47
N GLU A 406 -40.71 -6.10 11.11
CA GLU A 406 -39.34 -6.59 11.09
C GLU A 406 -38.93 -7.28 12.40
#